data_60e944016200896cfa636e3863cf5bf7
#
_entry.id   60e944016200896cfa636e3863cf5bf7
#
_cell.length_a   1.000
_cell.length_b   1.000
_cell.length_c   1.000
_cell.angle_alpha   90.00
_cell.angle_beta   90.00
_cell.angle_gamma   90.00
#
_symmetry.space_group_name_H-M   'P 1'
#
loop_
_entity.id
_entity.type
_entity.pdbx_description
1 polymer ?
#
loop_
_entity_poly.entity_id
_entity_poly.type
_entity_poly.pdbx_seq_one_letter_code
_entity_poly.pdbx_strand_id
1 'polypeptide(L)'
;MKTSCLRALAVLALAVPVSAQNELTTTRESDVDLTPPRTEEGFVFVVYGDRTGGPAEGVLVLDQAVEETNLLDPDLVMTVGDLIQGYNQTDEWMGQMRQYRQIMSGLRAPWYPVAGNHDVYWRGSDRPAEEHEGNYEEHFGPLWYDFPHKNSHFIVLYTDEGSPETGERNFGKPECQVMSDEQMAFLKSALDRASGADHVFVFLHHPRWLEGRYGQDWERVHEVLAEAGNVKACFAGHIHHMRHDGTKDGIEYITLATVGGGQSFHSPDAGWDHEYHVITVRPDRFEMAAVPIGELLDVRAITGEVSEDTRRLAKLEPAMGSPIEVGADGAAEATMSLSITNPARQPITMAVTPTSRDARWTFTPSVRHLRIGPGETSVIRFEVERSALELDDSFHAPSLELKTTYLGSKRGYELPAVRHAYPVGGAAASKDPDSETRASGSR
;
A
#
# COMPACT_ATOMS: atom_id res chain seq x y z
N MET A 1 21.94 -73.38 -42.42
CA MET A 1 20.83 -72.79 -41.68
C MET A 1 21.36 -72.39 -40.30
N LYS A 2 21.59 -71.11 -40.08
CA LYS A 2 22.03 -70.55 -38.79
C LYS A 2 20.93 -69.64 -38.27
N THR A 3 20.29 -70.11 -37.25
CA THR A 3 19.23 -69.38 -36.54
C THR A 3 19.89 -68.46 -35.52
N SER A 4 19.76 -67.15 -35.73
CA SER A 4 20.13 -66.09 -34.75
C SER A 4 18.96 -65.80 -33.79
N CYS A 5 19.15 -66.12 -32.51
CA CYS A 5 18.25 -65.65 -31.42
C CYS A 5 18.63 -64.23 -31.04
N LEU A 6 17.75 -63.28 -31.33
CA LEU A 6 17.79 -61.95 -30.72
C LEU A 6 17.24 -62.06 -29.29
N ARG A 7 18.06 -61.78 -28.28
CA ARG A 7 17.63 -61.56 -26.91
C ARG A 7 17.28 -60.06 -26.78
N ALA A 8 16.00 -59.79 -26.56
CA ALA A 8 15.54 -58.46 -26.15
C ALA A 8 15.90 -58.22 -24.69
N LEU A 9 16.74 -57.23 -24.42
CA LEU A 9 17.00 -56.70 -23.06
C LEU A 9 15.86 -55.77 -22.73
N ALA A 10 14.98 -56.16 -21.81
CA ALA A 10 14.02 -55.27 -21.20
C ALA A 10 14.76 -54.45 -20.13
N VAL A 11 14.94 -53.16 -20.37
CA VAL A 11 15.41 -52.21 -19.38
C VAL A 11 14.19 -51.87 -18.49
N LEU A 12 14.18 -52.47 -17.31
CA LEU A 12 13.22 -52.08 -16.24
C LEU A 12 13.74 -50.73 -15.69
N ALA A 13 13.09 -49.63 -16.09
CA ALA A 13 13.26 -48.35 -15.41
C ALA A 13 12.57 -48.48 -14.05
N LEU A 14 13.37 -48.65 -13.00
CA LEU A 14 12.94 -48.48 -11.63
C LEU A 14 12.66 -46.99 -11.46
N ALA A 15 11.37 -46.62 -11.47
CA ALA A 15 10.93 -45.35 -10.95
C ALA A 15 11.20 -45.36 -9.43
N VAL A 16 12.30 -44.74 -9.03
CA VAL A 16 12.53 -44.40 -7.61
C VAL A 16 11.44 -43.41 -7.23
N PRO A 17 10.59 -43.71 -6.26
CA PRO A 17 9.70 -42.67 -5.71
C PRO A 17 10.62 -41.64 -5.10
N VAL A 18 10.59 -40.44 -5.65
CA VAL A 18 11.12 -39.24 -4.97
C VAL A 18 10.13 -38.92 -3.87
N SER A 19 10.15 -39.70 -2.79
CA SER A 19 9.71 -39.16 -1.49
C SER A 19 10.86 -38.28 -1.06
N ALA A 20 10.77 -36.99 -1.41
CA ALA A 20 11.58 -35.97 -0.77
C ALA A 20 11.16 -35.99 0.70
N GLN A 21 11.96 -36.70 1.51
CA GLN A 21 11.83 -36.72 2.94
C GLN A 21 12.18 -35.33 3.44
N ASN A 22 11.18 -34.57 3.87
CA ASN A 22 11.36 -33.39 4.68
C ASN A 22 11.74 -33.83 6.11
N GLU A 23 12.67 -34.75 6.24
CA GLU A 23 13.21 -35.15 7.54
C GLU A 23 14.17 -34.05 8.04
N LEU A 24 13.85 -33.55 9.21
CA LEU A 24 14.74 -32.61 9.89
C LEU A 24 15.96 -33.39 10.38
N THR A 25 17.14 -33.01 9.88
CA THR A 25 18.40 -33.66 10.25
C THR A 25 19.09 -32.89 11.37
N THR A 26 19.44 -33.56 12.45
CA THR A 26 20.19 -32.99 13.56
C THR A 26 21.20 -33.99 14.10
N THR A 27 22.28 -33.50 14.70
CA THR A 27 23.25 -34.28 15.48
C THR A 27 23.07 -34.06 16.98
N ARG A 28 21.99 -33.36 17.39
CA ARG A 28 21.67 -33.06 18.78
C ARG A 28 20.50 -33.91 19.23
N GLU A 29 20.53 -34.34 20.47
CA GLU A 29 19.38 -34.98 21.13
C GLU A 29 18.36 -33.93 21.56
N SER A 30 17.09 -34.21 21.36
CA SER A 30 15.97 -33.36 21.76
C SER A 30 14.76 -34.22 22.07
N ASP A 31 14.05 -33.91 23.15
CA ASP A 31 12.77 -34.56 23.50
C ASP A 31 11.58 -33.93 22.69
N VAL A 32 11.86 -32.97 21.82
CA VAL A 32 10.86 -32.30 21.02
C VAL A 32 11.10 -32.61 19.53
N ASP A 33 10.10 -33.21 18.91
CA ASP A 33 10.05 -33.40 17.46
C ASP A 33 9.52 -32.12 16.78
N LEU A 34 10.32 -31.54 15.88
CA LEU A 34 9.89 -30.40 15.08
C LEU A 34 9.06 -30.89 13.89
N THR A 35 7.92 -30.23 13.67
CA THR A 35 7.06 -30.50 12.51
C THR A 35 7.80 -30.12 11.21
N PRO A 36 7.89 -31.00 10.21
CA PRO A 36 8.48 -30.67 8.92
C PRO A 36 7.75 -29.51 8.24
N PRO A 37 8.43 -28.74 7.35
CA PRO A 37 7.78 -27.73 6.54
C PRO A 37 6.66 -28.32 5.68
N ARG A 38 5.67 -27.49 5.35
CA ARG A 38 4.59 -27.87 4.42
C ARG A 38 5.17 -28.15 3.02
N THR A 39 4.69 -29.20 2.35
CA THR A 39 5.09 -29.61 1.02
C THR A 39 4.05 -29.33 -0.06
N GLU A 40 2.89 -28.78 0.35
CA GLU A 40 1.79 -28.47 -0.56
C GLU A 40 2.24 -27.46 -1.61
N GLU A 41 1.96 -27.78 -2.87
CA GLU A 41 2.13 -26.80 -3.95
C GLU A 41 1.19 -25.63 -3.76
N GLY A 42 1.60 -24.44 -4.17
CA GLY A 42 0.78 -23.24 -4.12
C GLY A 42 1.40 -22.13 -4.93
N PHE A 43 0.74 -20.99 -4.93
CA PHE A 43 1.23 -19.78 -5.58
C PHE A 43 0.73 -18.54 -4.86
N VAL A 44 1.29 -17.40 -5.22
CA VAL A 44 0.90 -16.10 -4.71
C VAL A 44 0.54 -15.21 -5.88
N PHE A 45 -0.57 -14.50 -5.77
CA PHE A 45 -0.86 -13.38 -6.66
C PHE A 45 -1.21 -12.12 -5.88
N VAL A 46 -1.05 -10.98 -6.54
CA VAL A 46 -1.33 -9.66 -5.96
C VAL A 46 -2.48 -9.03 -6.74
N VAL A 47 -3.31 -8.25 -6.06
CA VAL A 47 -4.39 -7.48 -6.69
C VAL A 47 -4.23 -6.01 -6.36
N TYR A 48 -4.20 -5.16 -7.39
CA TYR A 48 -4.14 -3.72 -7.29
C TYR A 48 -5.53 -3.10 -7.41
N GLY A 49 -5.82 -2.17 -6.52
CA GLY A 49 -7.00 -1.32 -6.57
C GLY A 49 -6.88 -0.15 -7.57
N ASP A 50 -7.81 0.77 -7.47
CA ASP A 50 -7.97 1.92 -8.38
C ASP A 50 -6.81 2.91 -8.28
N ARG A 51 -6.44 3.51 -9.43
CA ARG A 51 -5.46 4.61 -9.50
C ARG A 51 -6.13 5.97 -9.68
N THR A 52 -7.43 6.04 -9.89
CA THR A 52 -8.16 7.25 -10.30
C THR A 52 -8.58 8.15 -9.13
N GLY A 53 -8.97 9.39 -9.46
CA GLY A 53 -9.58 10.32 -8.52
C GLY A 53 -8.63 10.96 -7.49
N GLY A 54 -7.38 10.51 -7.47
CA GLY A 54 -6.34 11.04 -6.58
C GLY A 54 -5.53 12.19 -7.20
N PRO A 55 -4.58 12.76 -6.45
CA PRO A 55 -3.66 13.78 -6.96
C PRO A 55 -2.73 13.21 -8.04
N ALA A 56 -2.10 14.10 -8.79
CA ALA A 56 -1.15 13.69 -9.83
C ALA A 56 0.00 12.84 -9.29
N GLU A 57 0.44 13.13 -8.08
CA GLU A 57 1.51 12.43 -7.34
C GLU A 57 1.13 11.00 -6.93
N GLY A 58 -0.14 10.61 -7.02
CA GLY A 58 -0.59 9.25 -6.74
C GLY A 58 0.08 8.18 -7.62
N VAL A 59 0.68 8.57 -8.75
CA VAL A 59 1.55 7.67 -9.54
C VAL A 59 2.78 7.20 -8.78
N LEU A 60 3.24 7.98 -7.79
CA LEU A 60 4.37 7.59 -6.92
C LEU A 60 3.96 6.48 -5.95
N VAL A 61 2.68 6.47 -5.55
CA VAL A 61 2.13 5.38 -4.72
C VAL A 61 2.05 4.09 -5.53
N LEU A 62 1.62 4.17 -6.80
CA LEU A 62 1.64 3.02 -7.70
C LEU A 62 3.07 2.51 -7.94
N ASP A 63 4.03 3.40 -8.14
CA ASP A 63 5.44 3.03 -8.32
C ASP A 63 5.99 2.33 -7.07
N GLN A 64 5.66 2.83 -5.87
CA GLN A 64 5.98 2.18 -4.60
C GLN A 64 5.34 0.78 -4.49
N ALA A 65 4.07 0.63 -4.89
CA ALA A 65 3.39 -0.67 -4.90
C ALA A 65 4.10 -1.68 -5.82
N VAL A 66 4.59 -1.24 -6.98
CA VAL A 66 5.39 -2.06 -7.91
C VAL A 66 6.71 -2.50 -7.28
N GLU A 67 7.44 -1.59 -6.62
CA GLU A 67 8.67 -1.93 -5.90
C GLU A 67 8.43 -2.98 -4.81
N GLU A 68 7.40 -2.80 -4.00
CA GLU A 68 7.04 -3.72 -2.92
C GLU A 68 6.56 -5.09 -3.43
N THR A 69 5.74 -5.09 -4.47
CA THR A 69 5.28 -6.32 -5.12
C THR A 69 6.47 -7.14 -5.65
N ASN A 70 7.51 -6.50 -6.17
CA ASN A 70 8.74 -7.17 -6.57
C ASN A 70 9.53 -7.80 -5.39
N LEU A 71 9.34 -7.32 -4.16
CA LEU A 71 9.92 -7.97 -2.97
C LEU A 71 9.14 -9.23 -2.58
N LEU A 72 7.84 -9.26 -2.82
CA LEU A 72 6.99 -10.41 -2.59
C LEU A 72 7.17 -11.51 -3.63
N ASP A 73 7.63 -11.14 -4.85
CA ASP A 73 7.89 -12.05 -5.98
C ASP A 73 6.69 -12.96 -6.31
N PRO A 74 5.48 -12.39 -6.55
CA PRO A 74 4.29 -13.17 -6.84
C PRO A 74 4.35 -13.82 -8.23
N ASP A 75 3.52 -14.82 -8.48
CA ASP A 75 3.39 -15.45 -9.79
C ASP A 75 2.75 -14.51 -10.83
N LEU A 76 1.80 -13.67 -10.39
CA LEU A 76 1.11 -12.70 -11.25
C LEU A 76 0.50 -11.54 -10.44
N VAL A 77 0.12 -10.47 -11.14
CA VAL A 77 -0.59 -9.32 -10.57
C VAL A 77 -1.89 -9.11 -11.35
N MET A 78 -3.00 -8.98 -10.65
CA MET A 78 -4.31 -8.57 -11.20
C MET A 78 -4.57 -7.10 -10.88
N THR A 79 -5.44 -6.46 -11.64
CA THR A 79 -6.02 -5.16 -11.26
C THR A 79 -7.54 -5.28 -11.14
N VAL A 80 -8.22 -4.25 -10.66
CA VAL A 80 -9.68 -4.19 -10.62
C VAL A 80 -10.26 -2.99 -11.38
N GLY A 81 -9.48 -2.41 -12.30
CA GLY A 81 -9.92 -1.32 -13.16
C GLY A 81 -9.50 0.07 -12.67
N ASP A 82 -9.95 1.08 -13.42
CA ASP A 82 -9.64 2.49 -13.17
C ASP A 82 -8.13 2.76 -13.08
N LEU A 83 -7.41 2.30 -14.11
CA LEU A 83 -5.95 2.30 -14.21
C LEU A 83 -5.39 3.71 -14.40
N ILE A 84 -6.17 4.60 -15.04
CA ILE A 84 -5.78 5.97 -15.35
C ILE A 84 -6.82 6.96 -14.84
N GLN A 85 -6.49 8.26 -14.82
CA GLN A 85 -7.48 9.28 -14.44
C GLN A 85 -8.67 9.33 -15.40
N GLY A 86 -8.43 9.10 -16.69
CA GLY A 86 -9.46 8.95 -17.70
C GLY A 86 -10.45 10.11 -17.78
N TYR A 87 -11.66 9.86 -18.26
CA TYR A 87 -12.71 10.85 -18.48
C TYR A 87 -12.22 12.06 -19.29
N ASN A 88 -11.42 11.82 -20.33
CA ASN A 88 -10.75 12.82 -21.14
C ASN A 88 -10.75 12.46 -22.62
N GLN A 89 -10.07 13.23 -23.44
CA GLN A 89 -9.91 12.97 -24.86
C GLN A 89 -8.65 12.17 -25.15
N THR A 90 -8.53 11.68 -26.39
CA THR A 90 -7.51 10.72 -26.83
C THR A 90 -6.08 11.10 -26.45
N ASP A 91 -5.65 12.33 -26.70
CA ASP A 91 -4.25 12.72 -26.46
C ASP A 91 -3.86 12.64 -24.98
N GLU A 92 -4.77 13.09 -24.11
CA GLU A 92 -4.57 13.03 -22.68
C GLU A 92 -4.66 11.57 -22.17
N TRP A 93 -5.63 10.83 -22.65
CA TRP A 93 -5.78 9.39 -22.37
C TRP A 93 -4.49 8.63 -22.72
N MET A 94 -3.95 8.85 -23.91
CA MET A 94 -2.70 8.24 -24.39
C MET A 94 -1.50 8.62 -23.52
N GLY A 95 -1.48 9.85 -23.00
CA GLY A 95 -0.46 10.32 -22.07
C GLY A 95 -0.49 9.54 -20.76
N GLN A 96 -1.68 9.41 -20.16
CA GLN A 96 -1.89 8.71 -18.90
C GLN A 96 -1.66 7.19 -19.05
N MET A 97 -2.11 6.60 -20.13
CA MET A 97 -1.88 5.18 -20.47
C MET A 97 -0.37 4.88 -20.54
N ARG A 98 0.41 5.70 -21.26
CA ARG A 98 1.87 5.51 -21.33
C ARG A 98 2.52 5.61 -19.96
N GLN A 99 2.11 6.57 -19.12
CA GLN A 99 2.64 6.73 -17.77
C GLN A 99 2.34 5.51 -16.91
N TYR A 100 1.09 5.03 -16.90
CA TYR A 100 0.70 3.84 -16.14
C TYR A 100 1.49 2.60 -16.59
N ARG A 101 1.53 2.34 -17.90
CA ARG A 101 2.28 1.20 -18.45
C ARG A 101 3.79 1.29 -18.18
N GLN A 102 4.35 2.49 -18.18
CA GLN A 102 5.75 2.72 -17.84
C GLN A 102 6.04 2.24 -16.41
N ILE A 103 5.18 2.61 -15.45
CA ILE A 103 5.32 2.19 -14.05
C ILE A 103 5.13 0.68 -13.94
N MET A 104 4.05 0.14 -14.50
CA MET A 104 3.75 -1.30 -14.44
C MET A 104 4.81 -2.15 -15.15
N SER A 105 5.56 -1.61 -16.09
CA SER A 105 6.69 -2.31 -16.70
C SER A 105 7.86 -2.57 -15.73
N GLY A 106 7.84 -1.95 -14.55
CA GLY A 106 8.76 -2.25 -13.45
C GLY A 106 8.46 -3.56 -12.73
N LEU A 107 7.27 -4.12 -12.88
CA LEU A 107 6.93 -5.44 -12.32
C LEU A 107 7.76 -6.55 -12.98
N ARG A 108 8.24 -7.49 -12.16
CA ARG A 108 8.88 -8.74 -12.64
C ARG A 108 7.83 -9.78 -13.02
N ALA A 109 6.73 -9.83 -12.28
CA ALA A 109 5.60 -10.70 -12.57
C ALA A 109 4.76 -10.14 -13.73
N PRO A 110 4.12 -10.99 -14.55
CA PRO A 110 3.13 -10.55 -15.51
C PRO A 110 1.92 -9.93 -14.79
N TRP A 111 1.31 -8.91 -15.41
CA TRP A 111 0.13 -8.29 -14.87
C TRP A 111 -1.04 -8.33 -15.87
N TYR A 112 -2.25 -8.37 -15.34
CA TYR A 112 -3.48 -8.59 -16.08
C TYR A 112 -4.49 -7.48 -15.76
N PRO A 113 -4.82 -6.62 -16.74
CA PRO A 113 -5.67 -5.46 -16.53
C PRO A 113 -7.16 -5.82 -16.48
N VAL A 114 -7.91 -5.08 -15.68
CA VAL A 114 -9.37 -5.00 -15.75
C VAL A 114 -9.74 -3.59 -16.22
N ALA A 115 -10.76 -3.44 -17.06
CA ALA A 115 -11.23 -2.14 -17.49
C ALA A 115 -12.21 -1.54 -16.47
N GLY A 116 -11.96 -0.30 -16.06
CA GLY A 116 -12.89 0.50 -15.25
C GLY A 116 -13.50 1.64 -16.05
N ASN A 117 -14.46 2.34 -15.45
CA ASN A 117 -15.17 3.42 -16.14
C ASN A 117 -14.24 4.60 -16.51
N HIS A 118 -13.21 4.87 -15.73
CA HIS A 118 -12.23 5.89 -16.08
C HIS A 118 -11.38 5.50 -17.29
N ASP A 119 -11.18 4.23 -17.53
CA ASP A 119 -10.38 3.74 -18.66
C ASP A 119 -11.11 3.84 -20.00
N VAL A 120 -12.46 3.81 -20.00
CA VAL A 120 -13.27 3.66 -21.23
C VAL A 120 -14.25 4.80 -21.50
N TYR A 121 -14.49 5.72 -20.54
CA TYR A 121 -15.45 6.80 -20.75
C TYR A 121 -14.77 8.03 -21.39
N TRP A 122 -15.37 8.49 -22.50
CA TRP A 122 -15.04 9.74 -23.14
C TRP A 122 -15.74 10.91 -22.49
N ARG A 123 -15.07 12.05 -22.37
CA ARG A 123 -15.69 13.34 -22.02
C ARG A 123 -15.58 14.32 -23.17
N GLY A 124 -16.71 14.81 -23.62
CA GLY A 124 -16.81 15.82 -24.67
C GLY A 124 -17.94 15.53 -25.66
N SER A 125 -18.16 16.45 -26.60
CA SER A 125 -18.98 16.24 -27.80
C SER A 125 -18.22 15.43 -28.83
N ASP A 126 -18.93 14.82 -29.75
CA ASP A 126 -18.37 14.20 -30.95
C ASP A 126 -17.41 13.02 -30.66
N ARG A 127 -17.76 12.18 -29.71
CA ARG A 127 -17.01 10.95 -29.39
C ARG A 127 -16.93 10.06 -30.65
N PRO A 128 -15.70 9.69 -31.08
CA PRO A 128 -15.53 8.66 -32.11
C PRO A 128 -16.17 7.33 -31.70
N ALA A 129 -16.60 6.53 -32.67
CA ALA A 129 -17.11 5.19 -32.38
C ALA A 129 -16.00 4.37 -31.68
N GLU A 130 -16.38 3.65 -30.63
CA GLU A 130 -15.49 2.77 -29.85
C GLU A 130 -14.30 3.48 -29.18
N GLU A 131 -14.29 4.82 -29.18
CA GLU A 131 -13.21 5.56 -28.54
C GLU A 131 -13.11 5.24 -27.06
N HIS A 132 -11.89 5.04 -26.62
CA HIS A 132 -11.38 4.55 -25.35
C HIS A 132 -11.61 3.05 -25.09
N GLU A 133 -12.70 2.40 -25.49
CA GLU A 133 -12.75 0.93 -25.47
C GLU A 133 -11.76 0.35 -26.48
N GLY A 134 -11.78 0.83 -27.72
CA GLY A 134 -10.80 0.43 -28.73
C GLY A 134 -9.36 0.77 -28.31
N ASN A 135 -9.15 1.96 -27.74
CA ASN A 135 -7.84 2.33 -27.18
C ASN A 135 -7.43 1.42 -26.02
N TYR A 136 -8.36 1.05 -25.15
CA TYR A 136 -8.07 0.11 -24.06
C TYR A 136 -7.68 -1.25 -24.62
N GLU A 137 -8.43 -1.78 -25.57
CA GLU A 137 -8.12 -3.08 -26.18
C GLU A 137 -6.79 -3.08 -26.93
N GLU A 138 -6.43 -1.98 -27.59
CA GLU A 138 -5.14 -1.84 -28.29
C GLU A 138 -3.95 -1.77 -27.32
N HIS A 139 -4.13 -1.13 -26.15
CA HIS A 139 -2.99 -0.74 -25.33
C HIS A 139 -2.93 -1.47 -23.97
N PHE A 140 -4.03 -1.90 -23.41
CA PHE A 140 -4.06 -2.63 -22.14
C PHE A 140 -4.39 -4.12 -22.34
N GLY A 141 -5.40 -4.46 -23.12
CA GLY A 141 -5.82 -5.84 -23.38
C GLY A 141 -7.33 -5.97 -23.57
N PRO A 142 -7.83 -7.18 -23.78
CA PRO A 142 -9.26 -7.42 -23.99
C PRO A 142 -10.12 -6.92 -22.83
N LEU A 143 -11.35 -6.48 -23.12
CA LEU A 143 -12.29 -6.02 -22.09
C LEU A 143 -12.74 -7.15 -21.17
N TRP A 144 -12.85 -8.38 -21.68
CA TRP A 144 -13.07 -9.59 -20.88
C TRP A 144 -12.23 -10.74 -21.43
N TYR A 145 -11.72 -11.57 -20.53
CA TYR A 145 -10.87 -12.73 -20.87
C TYR A 145 -10.76 -13.69 -19.69
N ASP A 146 -10.20 -14.86 -19.93
CA ASP A 146 -9.89 -15.86 -18.91
C ASP A 146 -8.56 -16.56 -19.19
N PHE A 147 -7.94 -17.06 -18.15
CA PHE A 147 -6.72 -17.87 -18.25
C PHE A 147 -6.54 -18.80 -17.05
N PRO A 148 -5.94 -19.98 -17.26
CA PRO A 148 -5.56 -20.87 -16.18
C PRO A 148 -4.18 -20.49 -15.60
N HIS A 149 -4.00 -20.72 -14.31
CA HIS A 149 -2.70 -20.72 -13.67
C HIS A 149 -2.64 -21.77 -12.57
N LYS A 150 -1.72 -22.77 -12.72
CA LYS A 150 -1.62 -23.92 -11.82
C LYS A 150 -3.00 -24.61 -11.63
N ASN A 151 -3.44 -24.75 -10.38
CA ASN A 151 -4.74 -25.35 -10.04
C ASN A 151 -5.91 -24.37 -10.05
N SER A 152 -5.72 -23.16 -10.54
CA SER A 152 -6.71 -22.09 -10.50
C SER A 152 -7.03 -21.54 -11.89
N HIS A 153 -8.17 -20.85 -11.99
CA HIS A 153 -8.61 -20.17 -13.20
C HIS A 153 -9.04 -18.75 -12.88
N PHE A 154 -8.65 -17.79 -13.72
CA PHE A 154 -8.88 -16.37 -13.57
C PHE A 154 -9.83 -15.91 -14.67
N ILE A 155 -10.90 -15.22 -14.29
CA ILE A 155 -11.91 -14.69 -15.22
C ILE A 155 -12.03 -13.19 -14.99
N VAL A 156 -11.88 -12.41 -16.05
CA VAL A 156 -12.08 -10.96 -16.05
C VAL A 156 -13.37 -10.65 -16.78
N LEU A 157 -14.21 -9.83 -16.15
CA LEU A 157 -15.49 -9.36 -16.68
C LEU A 157 -15.46 -7.84 -16.83
N TYR A 158 -16.15 -7.35 -17.85
CA TYR A 158 -16.31 -5.94 -18.14
C TYR A 158 -17.67 -5.44 -17.64
N THR A 159 -17.69 -4.35 -16.89
CA THR A 159 -18.90 -3.85 -16.22
C THR A 159 -19.46 -2.57 -16.80
N ASP A 160 -18.90 -2.06 -17.89
CA ASP A 160 -19.26 -0.78 -18.53
C ASP A 160 -19.71 -0.94 -19.99
N GLU A 161 -20.33 -2.06 -20.34
CA GLU A 161 -20.87 -2.31 -21.69
C GLU A 161 -21.91 -1.25 -22.09
N GLY A 162 -22.63 -0.71 -21.10
CA GLY A 162 -23.67 0.30 -21.30
C GLY A 162 -25.03 -0.29 -21.63
N SER A 163 -25.97 0.58 -21.97
CA SER A 163 -27.33 0.16 -22.37
C SER A 163 -27.32 -0.49 -23.76
N PRO A 164 -27.78 -1.73 -23.88
CA PRO A 164 -27.86 -2.40 -25.17
C PRO A 164 -28.85 -1.72 -26.17
N GLU A 165 -29.81 -0.94 -25.66
CA GLU A 165 -30.79 -0.26 -26.47
C GLU A 165 -30.31 1.09 -27.02
N THR A 166 -29.58 1.86 -26.20
CA THR A 166 -29.21 3.25 -26.49
C THR A 166 -27.73 3.44 -26.73
N GLY A 167 -26.88 2.50 -26.32
CA GLY A 167 -25.43 2.65 -26.27
C GLY A 167 -24.94 3.64 -25.23
N GLU A 168 -25.84 4.12 -24.35
CA GLU A 168 -25.45 5.01 -23.24
C GLU A 168 -24.59 4.26 -22.23
N ARG A 169 -23.48 4.88 -21.82
CA ARG A 169 -22.66 4.40 -20.72
C ARG A 169 -22.84 5.28 -19.48
N ASN A 170 -23.39 4.69 -18.46
CA ASN A 170 -23.62 5.34 -17.19
C ASN A 170 -23.81 4.28 -16.10
N PHE A 171 -22.73 3.98 -15.39
CA PHE A 171 -22.76 2.95 -14.34
C PHE A 171 -23.80 3.21 -13.23
N GLY A 172 -24.33 4.43 -13.13
CA GLY A 172 -25.40 4.78 -12.18
C GLY A 172 -26.80 4.50 -12.65
N LYS A 173 -26.99 4.08 -13.93
CA LYS A 173 -28.31 3.78 -14.50
C LYS A 173 -28.53 2.26 -14.58
N PRO A 174 -29.69 1.75 -14.12
CA PRO A 174 -29.98 0.32 -14.13
C PRO A 174 -29.82 -0.33 -15.51
N GLU A 175 -30.31 0.31 -16.56
CA GLU A 175 -30.25 -0.17 -17.94
C GLU A 175 -28.83 -0.28 -18.51
N CYS A 176 -27.85 0.40 -17.88
CA CYS A 176 -26.44 0.34 -18.25
C CYS A 176 -25.65 -0.69 -17.42
N GLN A 177 -26.30 -1.41 -16.52
CA GLN A 177 -25.64 -2.37 -15.62
C GLN A 177 -25.85 -3.83 -16.02
N VAL A 178 -26.57 -4.05 -17.10
CA VAL A 178 -26.92 -5.39 -17.59
C VAL A 178 -25.72 -5.95 -18.36
N MET A 179 -25.31 -7.16 -17.99
CA MET A 179 -24.31 -7.91 -18.76
C MET A 179 -24.93 -8.38 -20.07
N SER A 180 -24.28 -8.17 -21.20
CA SER A 180 -24.75 -8.63 -22.52
C SER A 180 -24.85 -10.15 -22.61
N ASP A 181 -25.66 -10.63 -23.54
CA ASP A 181 -25.73 -12.07 -23.82
C ASP A 181 -24.41 -12.61 -24.35
N GLU A 182 -23.64 -11.79 -25.06
CA GLU A 182 -22.29 -12.15 -25.52
C GLU A 182 -21.34 -12.41 -24.36
N GLN A 183 -21.24 -11.46 -23.42
CA GLN A 183 -20.36 -11.62 -22.25
C GLN A 183 -20.86 -12.73 -21.32
N MET A 184 -22.19 -12.91 -21.20
CA MET A 184 -22.76 -14.04 -20.45
C MET A 184 -22.42 -15.40 -21.11
N ALA A 185 -22.43 -15.48 -22.43
CA ALA A 185 -21.98 -16.69 -23.13
C ALA A 185 -20.49 -16.95 -22.95
N PHE A 186 -19.68 -15.87 -22.97
CA PHE A 186 -18.26 -15.95 -22.64
C PHE A 186 -18.04 -16.48 -21.22
N LEU A 187 -18.75 -15.90 -20.21
CA LEU A 187 -18.64 -16.33 -18.82
C LEU A 187 -18.93 -17.82 -18.64
N LYS A 188 -20.03 -18.31 -19.21
CA LYS A 188 -20.38 -19.74 -19.17
C LYS A 188 -19.28 -20.61 -19.80
N SER A 189 -18.79 -20.21 -20.97
CA SER A 189 -17.70 -20.92 -21.64
C SER A 189 -16.38 -20.89 -20.84
N ALA A 190 -16.07 -19.78 -20.13
CA ALA A 190 -14.93 -19.68 -19.25
C ALA A 190 -15.04 -20.63 -18.05
N LEU A 191 -16.22 -20.70 -17.43
CA LEU A 191 -16.50 -21.63 -16.34
C LEU A 191 -16.42 -23.09 -16.78
N ASP A 192 -16.90 -23.42 -18.00
CA ASP A 192 -16.73 -24.75 -18.58
C ASP A 192 -15.24 -25.11 -18.74
N ARG A 193 -14.39 -24.18 -19.22
CA ARG A 193 -12.94 -24.37 -19.29
C ARG A 193 -12.32 -24.54 -17.90
N ALA A 194 -12.87 -23.86 -16.91
CA ALA A 194 -12.40 -23.86 -15.52
C ALA A 194 -12.92 -25.06 -14.70
N SER A 195 -13.74 -25.96 -15.28
CA SER A 195 -14.43 -27.03 -14.53
C SER A 195 -13.49 -28.01 -13.80
N GLY A 196 -12.23 -28.09 -14.20
CA GLY A 196 -11.19 -28.91 -13.53
C GLY A 196 -10.31 -28.14 -12.55
N ALA A 197 -10.52 -26.84 -12.36
CA ALA A 197 -9.75 -26.03 -11.42
C ALA A 197 -10.29 -26.17 -9.99
N ASP A 198 -9.40 -26.16 -9.00
CA ASP A 198 -9.76 -26.18 -7.59
C ASP A 198 -10.40 -24.84 -7.16
N HIS A 199 -9.91 -23.75 -7.77
CA HIS A 199 -10.35 -22.39 -7.46
C HIS A 199 -10.57 -21.59 -8.75
N VAL A 200 -11.67 -20.84 -8.80
CA VAL A 200 -11.93 -19.81 -9.82
C VAL A 200 -12.03 -18.46 -9.13
N PHE A 201 -11.28 -17.49 -9.63
CA PHE A 201 -11.27 -16.10 -9.16
C PHE A 201 -11.82 -15.20 -10.26
N VAL A 202 -12.77 -14.33 -9.91
CA VAL A 202 -13.44 -13.43 -10.85
C VAL A 202 -13.08 -11.98 -10.53
N PHE A 203 -12.73 -11.21 -11.55
CA PHE A 203 -12.32 -9.81 -11.43
C PHE A 203 -13.21 -8.93 -12.30
N LEU A 204 -13.68 -7.84 -11.72
CA LEU A 204 -14.51 -6.86 -12.39
C LEU A 204 -14.29 -5.50 -11.76
N HIS A 205 -14.73 -4.42 -12.39
CA HIS A 205 -14.50 -3.10 -11.82
C HIS A 205 -15.61 -2.68 -10.84
N HIS A 206 -16.87 -2.62 -11.28
CA HIS A 206 -17.97 -2.24 -10.39
C HIS A 206 -18.39 -3.40 -9.49
N PRO A 207 -18.51 -3.19 -8.16
CA PRO A 207 -18.96 -4.22 -7.23
C PRO A 207 -20.49 -4.45 -7.40
N ARG A 208 -20.87 -5.20 -8.44
CA ARG A 208 -22.26 -5.41 -8.86
C ARG A 208 -23.12 -6.13 -7.82
N TRP A 209 -22.51 -6.78 -6.82
CA TRP A 209 -23.23 -7.38 -5.67
C TRP A 209 -23.75 -6.37 -4.65
N LEU A 210 -23.30 -5.10 -4.72
CA LEU A 210 -23.84 -4.05 -3.88
C LEU A 210 -25.19 -3.58 -4.43
N GLU A 211 -26.24 -3.78 -3.65
CA GLU A 211 -27.60 -3.39 -4.00
C GLU A 211 -27.71 -1.88 -4.28
N GLY A 212 -28.81 -1.49 -4.93
CA GLY A 212 -29.14 -0.12 -5.23
C GLY A 212 -28.39 0.40 -6.45
N ARG A 213 -27.28 1.14 -6.27
CA ARG A 213 -26.63 1.85 -7.37
C ARG A 213 -25.91 0.94 -8.37
N TYR A 214 -25.54 -0.28 -7.99
CA TYR A 214 -24.67 -1.12 -8.81
C TYR A 214 -25.25 -2.49 -9.19
N GLY A 215 -26.35 -2.92 -8.62
CA GLY A 215 -26.73 -4.32 -8.54
C GLY A 215 -27.86 -4.82 -9.43
N GLN A 216 -28.22 -4.17 -10.54
CA GLN A 216 -29.46 -4.51 -11.27
C GLN A 216 -29.48 -5.88 -11.96
N ASP A 217 -28.34 -6.45 -12.35
CA ASP A 217 -28.27 -7.72 -13.09
C ASP A 217 -27.41 -8.78 -12.37
N TRP A 218 -26.88 -8.44 -11.21
CA TRP A 218 -25.87 -9.30 -10.57
C TRP A 218 -26.41 -10.65 -10.14
N GLU A 219 -27.68 -10.76 -9.76
CA GLU A 219 -28.25 -12.04 -9.34
C GLU A 219 -28.17 -13.08 -10.45
N ARG A 220 -28.47 -12.70 -11.70
CA ARG A 220 -28.34 -13.57 -12.88
C ARG A 220 -26.90 -14.03 -13.11
N VAL A 221 -25.92 -13.15 -12.89
CA VAL A 221 -24.49 -13.48 -13.00
C VAL A 221 -24.08 -14.39 -11.85
N HIS A 222 -24.50 -14.04 -10.63
CA HIS A 222 -24.20 -14.82 -9.43
C HIS A 222 -24.71 -16.26 -9.52
N GLU A 223 -25.95 -16.49 -10.01
CA GLU A 223 -26.49 -17.84 -10.21
C GLU A 223 -25.57 -18.69 -11.09
N VAL A 224 -25.04 -18.13 -12.18
CA VAL A 224 -24.09 -18.82 -13.09
C VAL A 224 -22.77 -19.11 -12.40
N LEU A 225 -22.26 -18.18 -11.61
CA LEU A 225 -21.02 -18.37 -10.84
C LEU A 225 -21.18 -19.45 -9.75
N ALA A 226 -22.33 -19.44 -9.05
CA ALA A 226 -22.62 -20.40 -7.98
C ALA A 226 -22.84 -21.82 -8.53
N GLU A 227 -23.49 -21.97 -9.68
CA GLU A 227 -23.70 -23.26 -10.34
C GLU A 227 -22.40 -23.97 -10.71
N ALA A 228 -21.34 -23.22 -11.02
CA ALA A 228 -20.02 -23.78 -11.32
C ALA A 228 -19.36 -24.48 -10.10
N GLY A 229 -19.70 -24.06 -8.87
CA GLY A 229 -19.31 -24.73 -7.61
C GLY A 229 -17.86 -24.53 -7.17
N ASN A 230 -16.97 -24.09 -8.06
CA ASN A 230 -15.55 -23.87 -7.78
C ASN A 230 -15.14 -22.38 -7.83
N VAL A 231 -16.08 -21.46 -8.06
CA VAL A 231 -15.82 -20.03 -7.89
C VAL A 231 -15.66 -19.74 -6.40
N LYS A 232 -14.56 -19.08 -6.02
CA LYS A 232 -14.18 -18.85 -4.61
C LYS A 232 -14.28 -17.39 -4.21
N ALA A 233 -13.91 -16.47 -5.10
CA ALA A 233 -13.96 -15.05 -4.79
C ALA A 233 -14.21 -14.20 -6.04
N CYS A 234 -14.89 -13.05 -5.81
CA CYS A 234 -15.06 -11.95 -6.76
C CYS A 234 -14.38 -10.71 -6.20
N PHE A 235 -13.50 -10.10 -6.99
CA PHE A 235 -12.76 -8.88 -6.63
C PHE A 235 -13.24 -7.71 -7.48
N ALA A 236 -13.46 -6.55 -6.84
CA ALA A 236 -13.82 -5.30 -7.52
C ALA A 236 -13.15 -4.07 -6.90
N GLY A 237 -13.16 -2.96 -7.64
CA GLY A 237 -12.69 -1.64 -7.22
C GLY A 237 -13.82 -0.62 -7.11
N HIS A 238 -13.65 0.53 -7.78
CA HIS A 238 -14.64 1.59 -7.99
C HIS A 238 -15.02 2.41 -6.76
N ILE A 239 -15.22 1.78 -5.61
CA ILE A 239 -15.67 2.48 -4.39
C ILE A 239 -14.51 3.00 -3.53
N HIS A 240 -13.26 2.71 -3.92
CA HIS A 240 -12.03 3.15 -3.24
C HIS A 240 -12.01 2.81 -1.74
N HIS A 241 -12.57 1.67 -1.40
CA HIS A 241 -12.70 1.21 -0.02
C HIS A 241 -12.47 -0.30 0.06
N MET A 242 -11.47 -0.72 0.83
CA MET A 242 -11.22 -2.12 1.10
C MET A 242 -12.26 -2.67 2.06
N ARG A 243 -12.97 -3.71 1.65
CA ARG A 243 -13.91 -4.41 2.52
C ARG A 243 -14.26 -5.79 2.01
N HIS A 244 -14.59 -6.66 2.92
CA HIS A 244 -15.20 -7.96 2.65
C HIS A 244 -16.72 -7.82 2.77
N ASP A 245 -17.44 -7.95 1.66
CA ASP A 245 -18.89 -7.77 1.57
C ASP A 245 -19.69 -9.04 1.96
N GLY A 246 -18.99 -10.07 2.42
CA GLY A 246 -19.57 -11.32 2.87
C GLY A 246 -19.35 -12.46 1.89
N THR A 247 -19.95 -13.61 2.24
CA THR A 247 -19.90 -14.83 1.43
C THR A 247 -21.34 -15.25 1.07
N LYS A 248 -21.58 -15.47 -0.21
CA LYS A 248 -22.87 -15.99 -0.72
C LYS A 248 -22.60 -17.22 -1.57
N ASP A 249 -23.27 -18.32 -1.29
CA ASP A 249 -23.14 -19.62 -1.98
C ASP A 249 -21.68 -20.11 -2.13
N GLY A 250 -20.84 -19.81 -1.10
CA GLY A 250 -19.44 -20.19 -1.06
C GLY A 250 -18.48 -19.25 -1.83
N ILE A 251 -18.99 -18.16 -2.39
CA ILE A 251 -18.22 -17.12 -3.11
C ILE A 251 -18.04 -15.91 -2.19
N GLU A 252 -16.79 -15.54 -1.94
CA GLU A 252 -16.45 -14.32 -1.20
C GLU A 252 -16.48 -13.09 -2.12
N TYR A 253 -16.99 -11.97 -1.60
CA TYR A 253 -17.10 -10.71 -2.33
C TYR A 253 -16.21 -9.66 -1.67
N ILE A 254 -15.22 -9.17 -2.44
CA ILE A 254 -14.15 -8.30 -1.92
C ILE A 254 -14.04 -7.05 -2.78
N THR A 255 -14.07 -5.88 -2.15
CA THR A 255 -13.67 -4.62 -2.79
C THR A 255 -12.30 -4.20 -2.31
N LEU A 256 -11.54 -3.56 -3.21
CA LEU A 256 -10.23 -3.01 -2.92
C LEU A 256 -10.31 -1.49 -2.70
N ALA A 257 -9.41 -0.97 -1.91
CA ALA A 257 -9.15 0.45 -1.83
C ALA A 257 -8.34 0.92 -3.06
N THR A 258 -7.29 1.70 -2.89
CA THR A 258 -6.63 2.34 -4.03
C THR A 258 -5.11 2.15 -4.01
N VAL A 259 -4.51 2.21 -5.19
CA VAL A 259 -3.04 2.29 -5.37
C VAL A 259 -2.64 3.69 -5.86
N GLY A 260 -2.94 4.70 -5.03
CA GLY A 260 -2.70 6.11 -5.32
C GLY A 260 -3.90 6.84 -5.93
N GLY A 261 -5.09 6.23 -5.90
CA GLY A 261 -6.35 6.85 -6.25
C GLY A 261 -6.90 7.76 -5.15
N GLY A 262 -8.03 8.42 -5.42
CA GLY A 262 -8.71 9.28 -4.47
C GLY A 262 -9.29 8.49 -3.30
N GLN A 263 -9.24 9.07 -2.11
CA GLN A 263 -9.87 8.53 -0.91
C GLN A 263 -10.81 9.55 -0.29
N SER A 264 -11.91 9.09 0.27
CA SER A 264 -12.85 9.99 0.98
C SER A 264 -12.25 10.56 2.26
N PHE A 265 -11.45 9.75 2.96
CA PHE A 265 -10.67 10.11 4.15
C PHE A 265 -9.63 8.99 4.40
N HIS A 266 -8.71 9.24 5.32
CA HIS A 266 -7.70 8.26 5.70
C HIS A 266 -8.07 7.59 7.03
N SER A 267 -8.32 6.30 7.00
CA SER A 267 -8.58 5.45 8.17
C SER A 267 -8.21 4.00 7.85
N PRO A 268 -6.91 3.66 7.96
CA PRO A 268 -6.40 2.34 7.58
C PRO A 268 -7.13 1.18 8.25
N ASP A 269 -7.36 1.27 9.55
CA ASP A 269 -8.06 0.24 10.34
C ASP A 269 -9.51 -0.01 9.89
N ALA A 270 -10.07 0.90 9.07
CA ALA A 270 -11.40 0.79 8.50
C ALA A 270 -11.39 0.56 6.97
N GLY A 271 -10.24 0.26 6.39
CA GLY A 271 -10.11 -0.05 4.96
C GLY A 271 -10.04 1.17 4.03
N TRP A 272 -9.74 2.37 4.57
CA TRP A 272 -9.53 3.60 3.80
C TRP A 272 -8.05 3.95 3.80
N ASP A 273 -7.30 3.27 2.93
CA ASP A 273 -5.86 3.47 2.77
C ASP A 273 -5.42 3.21 1.32
N HIS A 274 -4.18 3.52 1.01
CA HIS A 274 -3.52 2.98 -0.17
C HIS A 274 -2.96 1.60 0.16
N GLU A 275 -3.45 0.59 -0.53
CA GLU A 275 -3.08 -0.79 -0.24
C GLU A 275 -3.22 -1.68 -1.49
N TYR A 276 -2.64 -2.85 -1.43
CA TYR A 276 -2.86 -3.95 -2.36
C TYR A 276 -3.13 -5.24 -1.61
N HIS A 277 -3.83 -6.18 -2.25
CA HIS A 277 -4.07 -7.48 -1.65
C HIS A 277 -3.04 -8.51 -2.09
N VAL A 278 -2.60 -9.34 -1.16
CA VAL A 278 -1.75 -10.50 -1.41
C VAL A 278 -2.57 -11.75 -1.15
N ILE A 279 -2.72 -12.58 -2.16
CA ILE A 279 -3.51 -13.81 -2.10
C ILE A 279 -2.59 -15.01 -2.21
N THR A 280 -2.57 -15.83 -1.16
CA THR A 280 -1.84 -17.10 -1.13
C THR A 280 -2.80 -18.24 -1.42
N VAL A 281 -2.60 -18.95 -2.52
CA VAL A 281 -3.45 -20.08 -2.94
C VAL A 281 -2.77 -21.40 -2.63
N ARG A 282 -3.53 -22.32 -2.07
CA ARG A 282 -3.16 -23.72 -1.81
C ARG A 282 -4.20 -24.63 -2.46
N PRO A 283 -3.95 -25.94 -2.63
CA PRO A 283 -4.91 -26.82 -3.29
C PRO A 283 -6.31 -26.82 -2.66
N ASP A 284 -6.40 -26.65 -1.35
CA ASP A 284 -7.63 -26.78 -0.56
C ASP A 284 -8.19 -25.45 -0.04
N ARG A 285 -7.43 -24.33 -0.16
CA ARG A 285 -7.79 -23.03 0.42
C ARG A 285 -7.05 -21.90 -0.24
N PHE A 286 -7.50 -20.70 0.06
CA PHE A 286 -6.74 -19.48 -0.18
C PHE A 286 -6.83 -18.55 1.04
N GLU A 287 -5.85 -17.67 1.17
CA GLU A 287 -5.78 -16.67 2.25
C GLU A 287 -5.53 -15.31 1.60
N MET A 288 -6.07 -14.26 2.19
CA MET A 288 -5.95 -12.89 1.70
C MET A 288 -5.40 -11.98 2.78
N ALA A 289 -4.48 -11.11 2.41
CA ALA A 289 -3.95 -10.07 3.29
C ALA A 289 -3.91 -8.74 2.54
N ALA A 290 -4.43 -7.68 3.16
CA ALA A 290 -4.21 -6.31 2.70
C ALA A 290 -2.85 -5.83 3.20
N VAL A 291 -2.07 -5.19 2.33
CA VAL A 291 -0.76 -4.63 2.65
C VAL A 291 -0.79 -3.14 2.35
N PRO A 292 -0.75 -2.28 3.38
CA PRO A 292 -0.63 -0.84 3.18
C PRO A 292 0.66 -0.50 2.43
N ILE A 293 0.55 0.37 1.43
CA ILE A 293 1.70 0.77 0.60
C ILE A 293 2.64 1.66 1.42
N GLY A 294 3.92 1.31 1.43
CA GLY A 294 4.96 1.96 2.23
C GLY A 294 5.39 1.15 3.46
N GLU A 295 4.62 0.13 3.83
CA GLU A 295 4.89 -0.68 5.03
C GLU A 295 5.79 -1.90 4.77
N LEU A 296 5.89 -2.36 3.53
CA LEU A 296 6.77 -3.47 3.18
C LEU A 296 8.22 -3.00 3.00
N LEU A 297 9.11 -3.55 3.79
CA LEU A 297 10.51 -3.13 3.85
C LEU A 297 11.45 -4.18 3.28
N ASP A 298 12.28 -3.79 2.31
CA ASP A 298 13.44 -4.61 1.93
C ASP A 298 14.44 -4.68 3.08
N VAL A 299 14.65 -5.87 3.62
CA VAL A 299 15.62 -6.11 4.70
C VAL A 299 17.01 -5.57 4.34
N ARG A 300 17.40 -5.62 3.05
CA ARG A 300 18.69 -5.13 2.56
C ARG A 300 18.82 -3.60 2.59
N ALA A 301 17.71 -2.87 2.74
CA ALA A 301 17.74 -1.42 2.89
C ALA A 301 18.26 -0.98 4.27
N ILE A 302 18.18 -1.85 5.30
CA ILE A 302 18.68 -1.57 6.64
C ILE A 302 20.13 -2.06 6.77
N THR A 303 21.04 -1.24 6.33
CA THR A 303 22.49 -1.53 6.41
C THR A 303 23.07 -1.20 7.78
N GLY A 304 24.29 -1.69 8.05
CA GLY A 304 25.04 -1.29 9.25
C GLY A 304 25.24 0.23 9.36
N GLU A 305 25.44 0.91 8.21
CA GLU A 305 25.57 2.38 8.17
C GLU A 305 24.29 3.09 8.56
N VAL A 306 23.13 2.66 8.03
CA VAL A 306 21.82 3.18 8.43
C VAL A 306 21.59 2.97 9.93
N SER A 307 21.91 1.79 10.45
CA SER A 307 21.77 1.48 11.89
C SER A 307 22.66 2.35 12.77
N GLU A 308 23.91 2.59 12.36
CA GLU A 308 24.83 3.44 13.10
C GLU A 308 24.40 4.92 13.09
N ASP A 309 24.01 5.43 11.91
CA ASP A 309 23.63 6.83 11.73
C ASP A 309 22.31 7.14 12.46
N THR A 310 21.31 6.29 12.36
CA THR A 310 20.04 6.46 13.10
C THR A 310 20.27 6.38 14.61
N ARG A 311 21.18 5.52 15.09
CA ARG A 311 21.56 5.45 16.51
C ARG A 311 22.30 6.72 17.00
N ARG A 312 23.14 7.32 16.16
CA ARG A 312 23.80 8.61 16.48
C ARG A 312 22.76 9.74 16.55
N LEU A 313 21.84 9.77 15.59
CA LEU A 313 20.75 10.75 15.55
C LEU A 313 19.78 10.61 16.72
N ALA A 314 19.46 9.39 17.14
CA ALA A 314 18.62 9.14 18.31
C ALA A 314 19.23 9.61 19.64
N LYS A 315 20.54 9.83 19.66
CA LYS A 315 21.32 10.35 20.81
C LYS A 315 21.76 11.80 20.59
N LEU A 316 21.18 12.47 19.59
CA LEU A 316 21.54 13.85 19.26
C LEU A 316 21.13 14.79 20.40
N GLU A 317 22.10 15.47 20.98
CA GLU A 317 21.89 16.51 21.97
C GLU A 317 22.13 17.89 21.32
N PRO A 318 21.09 18.72 21.18
CA PRO A 318 21.23 20.06 20.65
C PRO A 318 21.96 20.96 21.68
N ALA A 319 22.85 21.80 21.22
CA ALA A 319 23.42 22.83 22.08
C ALA A 319 22.41 23.98 22.25
N MET A 320 21.89 24.15 23.45
CA MET A 320 20.94 25.22 23.79
C MET A 320 21.65 26.56 23.91
N GLY A 321 20.91 27.62 23.52
CA GLY A 321 21.36 28.99 23.76
C GLY A 321 21.26 29.43 25.23
N SER A 322 21.34 30.73 25.47
CA SER A 322 21.23 31.30 26.82
C SER A 322 19.88 31.00 27.46
N PRO A 323 19.80 30.80 28.78
CA PRO A 323 18.56 30.68 29.51
C PRO A 323 17.59 31.82 29.22
N ILE A 324 16.31 31.55 29.25
CA ILE A 324 15.27 32.57 29.18
C ILE A 324 15.13 33.17 30.57
N GLU A 325 15.44 34.44 30.72
CA GLU A 325 15.27 35.14 31.99
C GLU A 325 13.79 35.50 32.22
N VAL A 326 13.23 34.98 33.30
CA VAL A 326 11.82 35.23 33.70
C VAL A 326 11.81 36.26 34.83
N GLY A 327 11.06 37.32 34.67
CA GLY A 327 10.91 38.39 35.66
C GLY A 327 10.18 37.94 36.94
N ALA A 328 10.25 38.76 37.98
CA ALA A 328 9.57 38.51 39.26
C ALA A 328 8.02 38.48 39.11
N ASP A 329 7.49 39.20 38.13
CA ASP A 329 6.10 39.17 37.72
C ASP A 329 5.71 38.03 36.80
N GLY A 330 6.67 37.13 36.50
CA GLY A 330 6.53 36.01 35.62
C GLY A 330 6.56 36.34 34.13
N ALA A 331 6.75 37.60 33.72
CA ALA A 331 6.91 37.95 32.30
C ALA A 331 8.25 37.51 31.76
N ALA A 332 8.33 37.20 30.49
CA ALA A 332 9.57 36.96 29.76
C ALA A 332 9.45 37.40 28.31
N GLU A 333 10.54 37.92 27.76
CA GLU A 333 10.72 38.21 26.33
C GLU A 333 12.16 37.84 25.98
N ALA A 334 12.34 36.92 25.05
CA ALA A 334 13.68 36.42 24.72
C ALA A 334 13.73 35.78 23.32
N THR A 335 14.94 35.58 22.82
CA THR A 335 15.19 34.71 21.68
C THR A 335 15.69 33.35 22.18
N MET A 336 14.87 32.34 22.02
CA MET A 336 15.23 30.93 22.25
C MET A 336 16.03 30.41 21.05
N SER A 337 17.21 29.85 21.27
CA SER A 337 18.05 29.33 20.19
C SER A 337 18.65 27.98 20.52
N LEU A 338 18.84 27.19 19.47
CA LEU A 338 19.55 25.92 19.58
C LEU A 338 20.46 25.72 18.37
N SER A 339 21.54 24.99 18.55
CA SER A 339 22.49 24.61 17.51
C SER A 339 22.50 23.10 17.37
N ILE A 340 22.32 22.61 16.15
CA ILE A 340 22.24 21.18 15.82
C ILE A 340 23.29 20.87 14.74
N THR A 341 24.16 19.90 15.02
CA THR A 341 25.11 19.37 14.05
C THR A 341 24.66 17.98 13.63
N ASN A 342 24.51 17.75 12.32
CA ASN A 342 24.15 16.42 11.81
C ASN A 342 25.37 15.46 11.92
N PRO A 343 25.33 14.43 12.79
CA PRO A 343 26.43 13.49 12.96
C PRO A 343 26.39 12.32 11.97
N ALA A 344 25.34 12.26 11.12
CA ALA A 344 25.13 11.18 10.17
C ALA A 344 25.88 11.42 8.85
N ARG A 345 26.07 10.35 8.08
CA ARG A 345 26.72 10.38 6.76
C ARG A 345 25.83 10.90 5.64
N GLN A 346 24.52 10.96 5.87
CA GLN A 346 23.52 11.45 4.92
C GLN A 346 22.80 12.68 5.48
N PRO A 347 22.15 13.48 4.62
CA PRO A 347 21.36 14.59 5.10
C PRO A 347 20.21 14.13 5.99
N ILE A 348 19.77 15.03 6.87
CA ILE A 348 18.53 14.85 7.64
C ILE A 348 17.55 15.97 7.32
N THR A 349 16.25 15.69 7.46
CA THR A 349 15.25 16.73 7.64
C THR A 349 14.80 16.74 9.08
N MET A 350 14.45 17.92 9.58
CA MET A 350 14.04 18.09 10.95
C MET A 350 12.95 19.13 11.07
N ALA A 351 11.91 18.81 11.86
CA ALA A 351 10.94 19.79 12.34
C ALA A 351 11.24 20.07 13.82
N VAL A 352 11.44 21.35 14.16
CA VAL A 352 11.68 21.81 15.53
C VAL A 352 10.47 22.63 15.96
N THR A 353 9.78 22.17 17.02
CA THR A 353 8.55 22.77 17.53
C THR A 353 8.75 23.16 19.00
N PRO A 354 8.75 24.46 19.34
CA PRO A 354 8.73 24.88 20.72
C PRO A 354 7.35 24.66 21.35
N THR A 355 7.32 24.15 22.58
CA THR A 355 6.08 23.86 23.30
C THR A 355 6.22 24.19 24.79
N SER A 356 5.10 24.44 25.47
CA SER A 356 5.03 24.47 26.93
C SER A 356 3.63 24.00 27.38
N ARG A 357 3.53 23.44 28.58
CA ARG A 357 2.26 23.18 29.25
C ARG A 357 1.66 24.46 29.85
N ASP A 358 2.46 25.50 30.03
CA ASP A 358 2.01 26.82 30.44
C ASP A 358 1.55 27.61 29.20
N ALA A 359 0.25 27.78 29.04
CA ALA A 359 -0.38 28.44 27.88
C ALA A 359 -0.04 29.93 27.74
N ARG A 360 0.64 30.54 28.70
CA ARG A 360 1.12 31.93 28.64
C ARG A 360 2.34 32.13 27.73
N TRP A 361 3.02 31.06 27.38
CA TRP A 361 4.11 31.11 26.42
C TRP A 361 3.59 31.20 24.99
N THR A 362 4.16 32.10 24.23
CA THR A 362 3.99 32.21 22.77
C THR A 362 5.32 32.07 22.07
N PHE A 363 5.29 31.48 20.90
CA PHE A 363 6.50 31.17 20.11
C PHE A 363 6.33 31.61 18.67
N THR A 364 7.30 32.36 18.13
CA THR A 364 7.29 32.85 16.76
C THR A 364 8.61 32.51 16.05
N PRO A 365 8.58 31.75 14.94
CA PRO A 365 7.44 31.02 14.42
C PRO A 365 7.05 29.82 15.32
N SER A 366 5.90 29.20 15.08
CA SER A 366 5.44 28.03 15.84
C SER A 366 6.20 26.74 15.50
N VAL A 367 6.88 26.70 14.35
CA VAL A 367 7.69 25.55 13.88
C VAL A 367 8.78 26.01 12.92
N ARG A 368 9.89 25.31 12.90
CA ARG A 368 10.96 25.44 11.90
C ARG A 368 11.20 24.11 11.22
N HIS A 369 11.15 24.09 9.90
CA HIS A 369 11.56 22.96 9.08
C HIS A 369 12.93 23.27 8.47
N LEU A 370 13.84 22.30 8.52
CA LEU A 370 15.19 22.46 8.00
C LEU A 370 15.71 21.16 7.41
N ARG A 371 16.66 21.29 6.50
CA ARG A 371 17.48 20.19 5.99
C ARG A 371 18.92 20.48 6.38
N ILE A 372 19.62 19.51 6.98
CA ILE A 372 20.98 19.65 7.47
C ILE A 372 21.83 18.58 6.77
N GLY A 373 22.85 19.03 6.03
CA GLY A 373 23.82 18.13 5.36
C GLY A 373 24.72 17.39 6.37
N PRO A 374 25.44 16.34 5.92
CA PRO A 374 26.39 15.61 6.74
C PRO A 374 27.45 16.53 7.35
N GLY A 375 27.63 16.50 8.68
CA GLY A 375 28.57 17.35 9.41
C GLY A 375 28.23 18.84 9.47
N GLU A 376 27.13 19.24 8.81
CA GLU A 376 26.66 20.63 8.84
C GLU A 376 26.04 20.98 10.20
N THR A 377 26.20 22.24 10.60
CA THR A 377 25.59 22.79 11.81
C THR A 377 24.57 23.85 11.44
N SER A 378 23.37 23.73 11.96
CA SER A 378 22.32 24.73 11.81
C SER A 378 21.95 25.36 13.13
N VAL A 379 21.77 26.69 13.12
CA VAL A 379 21.30 27.46 14.29
C VAL A 379 19.85 27.87 14.06
N ILE A 380 18.98 27.44 14.96
CA ILE A 380 17.53 27.69 14.90
C ILE A 380 17.19 28.72 15.99
N ARG A 381 16.25 29.65 15.67
CA ARG A 381 15.79 30.70 16.58
C ARG A 381 14.31 30.82 16.58
N PHE A 382 13.77 31.14 17.78
CA PHE A 382 12.37 31.45 18.02
C PHE A 382 12.30 32.68 18.92
N GLU A 383 11.45 33.64 18.58
CA GLU A 383 11.09 34.70 19.51
C GLU A 383 10.05 34.13 20.49
N VAL A 384 10.26 34.39 21.76
CA VAL A 384 9.53 33.77 22.87
C VAL A 384 9.02 34.84 23.78
N GLU A 385 7.76 34.83 24.07
CA GLU A 385 7.12 35.73 25.01
C GLU A 385 6.29 34.95 26.01
N ARG A 386 6.28 35.39 27.27
CA ARG A 386 5.36 34.93 28.31
C ARG A 386 4.67 36.10 28.93
N SER A 387 3.34 36.05 28.99
CA SER A 387 2.54 37.06 29.64
C SER A 387 2.78 37.07 31.14
N ALA A 388 2.77 38.29 31.73
CA ALA A 388 2.94 38.47 33.16
C ALA A 388 1.84 37.76 33.97
N LEU A 389 2.28 36.91 34.89
CA LEU A 389 1.43 36.32 35.94
C LEU A 389 2.38 35.73 36.99
N GLU A 390 2.02 35.87 38.28
CA GLU A 390 2.77 35.30 39.37
C GLU A 390 3.19 33.84 39.12
N LEU A 391 4.44 33.52 39.47
CA LEU A 391 4.98 32.18 39.30
C LEU A 391 4.41 31.23 40.35
N ASP A 392 3.49 30.40 39.96
CA ASP A 392 2.83 29.35 40.77
C ASP A 392 3.13 27.96 40.21
N ASP A 393 2.44 26.93 40.70
CA ASP A 393 2.60 25.53 40.26
C ASP A 393 2.17 25.27 38.81
N SER A 394 1.51 26.23 38.14
CA SER A 394 1.17 26.17 36.73
C SER A 394 2.29 26.62 35.79
N PHE A 395 3.39 27.12 36.35
CA PHE A 395 4.55 27.44 35.53
C PHE A 395 5.21 26.17 35.00
N HIS A 396 5.40 26.13 33.70
CA HIS A 396 6.20 25.10 33.00
C HIS A 396 7.15 25.79 32.04
N ALA A 397 8.43 25.44 32.14
CA ALA A 397 9.45 25.92 31.22
C ALA A 397 9.15 25.47 29.77
N PRO A 398 9.59 26.23 28.77
CA PRO A 398 9.52 25.80 27.38
C PRO A 398 10.36 24.53 27.14
N SER A 399 9.93 23.75 26.16
CA SER A 399 10.68 22.63 25.62
C SER A 399 10.69 22.68 24.09
N LEU A 400 11.62 22.00 23.47
CA LEU A 400 11.73 21.85 22.02
C LEU A 400 11.48 20.39 21.66
N GLU A 401 10.48 20.14 20.83
CA GLU A 401 10.25 18.83 20.22
C GLU A 401 10.96 18.77 18.87
N LEU A 402 11.81 17.77 18.69
CA LEU A 402 12.57 17.51 17.48
C LEU A 402 12.02 16.24 16.81
N LYS A 403 11.49 16.37 15.59
CA LYS A 403 11.13 15.25 14.72
C LYS A 403 12.17 15.17 13.62
N THR A 404 12.91 14.07 13.56
CA THR A 404 14.04 13.91 12.66
C THR A 404 13.78 12.76 11.69
N THR A 405 14.04 13.00 10.39
CA THR A 405 14.07 11.97 9.36
C THR A 405 15.48 11.89 8.78
N TYR A 406 16.09 10.73 8.86
CA TYR A 406 17.35 10.41 8.18
C TYR A 406 17.07 10.09 6.72
N LEU A 407 17.71 10.80 5.79
CA LEU A 407 17.50 10.64 4.36
C LEU A 407 18.50 9.62 3.78
N GLY A 408 18.18 8.35 3.89
CA GLY A 408 18.98 7.30 3.26
C GLY A 408 18.91 7.34 1.73
N SER A 409 19.71 6.50 1.06
CA SER A 409 19.81 6.48 -0.39
C SER A 409 18.54 6.02 -1.11
N LYS A 410 17.71 5.21 -0.45
CA LYS A 410 16.47 4.66 -1.03
C LYS A 410 15.20 5.23 -0.40
N ARG A 411 15.22 5.55 0.89
CA ARG A 411 14.05 6.05 1.63
C ARG A 411 14.46 6.95 2.80
N GLY A 412 13.48 7.68 3.33
CA GLY A 412 13.60 8.34 4.63
C GLY A 412 13.35 7.37 5.78
N TYR A 413 14.06 7.55 6.88
CA TYR A 413 13.87 6.79 8.13
C TYR A 413 13.49 7.76 9.22
N GLU A 414 12.23 7.70 9.65
CA GLU A 414 11.75 8.55 10.75
C GLU A 414 12.26 8.03 12.08
N LEU A 415 12.76 8.95 12.92
CA LEU A 415 13.15 8.65 14.29
C LEU A 415 12.04 9.08 15.26
N PRO A 416 11.94 8.43 16.42
CA PRO A 416 11.03 8.88 17.46
C PRO A 416 11.29 10.36 17.81
N ALA A 417 10.21 11.12 18.00
CA ALA A 417 10.32 12.51 18.42
C ALA A 417 11.00 12.61 19.79
N VAL A 418 11.96 13.51 19.91
CA VAL A 418 12.69 13.74 21.16
C VAL A 418 12.34 15.14 21.67
N ARG A 419 12.14 15.25 22.98
CA ARG A 419 11.84 16.53 23.62
C ARG A 419 12.98 16.94 24.55
N HIS A 420 13.48 18.16 24.36
CA HIS A 420 14.52 18.76 25.17
C HIS A 420 13.95 19.97 25.91
N ALA A 421 14.06 19.99 27.25
CA ALA A 421 13.68 21.13 28.04
C ALA A 421 14.63 22.32 27.78
N TYR A 422 14.05 23.52 27.60
CA TYR A 422 14.88 24.72 27.41
C TYR A 422 15.24 25.40 28.76
N PRO A 423 16.48 25.81 28.95
CA PRO A 423 16.88 26.42 30.24
C PRO A 423 16.18 27.73 30.50
N VAL A 424 15.70 27.91 31.74
CA VAL A 424 15.14 29.17 32.26
C VAL A 424 15.96 29.68 33.42
N GLY A 425 16.01 31.00 33.55
CA GLY A 425 16.72 31.72 34.59
C GLY A 425 15.81 32.69 35.33
N GLY A 426 16.41 33.61 36.10
CA GLY A 426 15.71 34.62 36.86
C GLY A 426 14.82 34.04 37.97
N ALA A 427 13.61 34.58 38.16
CA ALA A 427 12.72 34.16 39.22
C ALA A 427 12.16 32.74 39.04
N ALA A 428 12.26 32.16 37.84
CA ALA A 428 11.79 30.81 37.54
C ALA A 428 12.86 29.71 37.75
N ALA A 429 14.11 30.05 38.00
CA ALA A 429 15.21 29.09 38.10
C ALA A 429 15.03 28.00 39.18
N SER A 430 14.23 28.25 40.22
CA SER A 430 13.97 27.32 41.33
C SER A 430 12.60 26.67 41.31
N LYS A 431 11.74 26.98 40.29
CA LYS A 431 10.34 26.53 40.25
C LYS A 431 10.04 25.60 39.07
N ASP A 432 11.04 25.22 38.26
CA ASP A 432 10.86 24.29 37.16
C ASP A 432 10.76 22.85 37.70
N PRO A 433 9.57 22.21 37.68
CA PRO A 433 9.38 20.83 38.18
C PRO A 433 10.14 19.79 37.35
N ASP A 434 10.56 20.11 36.12
CA ASP A 434 11.36 19.23 35.27
C ASP A 434 12.86 19.32 35.60
N SER A 435 13.26 20.22 36.50
CA SER A 435 14.68 20.38 36.95
C SER A 435 15.19 19.19 37.79
N GLU A 436 14.29 18.49 38.51
CA GLU A 436 14.66 17.31 39.32
C GLU A 436 14.97 16.06 38.47
N THR A 437 14.38 15.94 37.27
CA THR A 437 14.62 14.81 36.36
C THR A 437 16.02 14.87 35.71
N ARG A 438 16.64 16.06 35.65
CA ARG A 438 17.99 16.24 35.09
C ARG A 438 19.10 15.73 36.03
N ALA A 439 18.85 15.69 37.34
CA ALA A 439 19.88 15.28 38.32
C ALA A 439 19.99 13.73 38.42
N SER A 440 19.03 12.97 37.97
CA SER A 440 19.00 11.50 38.08
C SER A 440 19.48 10.74 36.83
N GLY A 441 19.73 11.44 35.71
CA GLY A 441 20.14 10.86 34.42
C GLY A 441 21.63 10.68 34.21
N SER A 442 22.49 11.07 35.15
CA SER A 442 23.96 10.93 35.07
C SER A 442 24.48 9.87 36.02
N ARG A 443 24.10 8.62 35.84
CA ARG A 443 24.85 7.48 36.38
C ARG A 443 24.88 6.33 35.40
#